data_eb860fbbccd31544208f849e7afb12fc
#
_entry.id   eb860fbbccd31544208f849e7afb12fc
#
_cell.length_a   1.000
_cell.length_b   1.000
_cell.length_c   1.000
_cell.angle_alpha   90.00
_cell.angle_beta   90.00
_cell.angle_gamma   90.00
#
_symmetry.space_group_name_H-M   'P 1'
#
loop_
_entity.id
_entity.type
_entity.pdbx_description
1 polymer ?
#
loop_
_entity_poly.entity_id
_entity_poly.type
_entity_poly.pdbx_seq_one_letter_code
_entity_poly.pdbx_strand_id
1 'polypeptide(L)'
;FEQAMKNEGFPESYKQSLRALHSAYPYWQFKAYKTGLDWNTAVTEESKTGVNLISNARAKAWKSTEKDAYDASTGKWKVFDGSTWVAASKAAVAYFMDPRNYLNDRSIYMFELLEYQSQYQTKSGVNTILSNTPFYNKKFSYTDVNTGAAKTMYYVTAFMEAAKISKASPYHLASRVKQEVVTSATTTSTAVTGTVSSYPGIYNFYNIGATSSSTPVLNGLKWASDKKAGTYLRPWTDPY
;
A
#
# COMPACT_ATOMS: atom_id res chain seq x y z
N PHE A 1 25.20 12.45 -10.00
CA PHE A 1 24.57 11.38 -9.21
C PHE A 1 25.39 11.00 -7.97
N GLU A 2 26.71 10.75 -8.13
CA GLU A 2 27.60 10.37 -7.00
C GLU A 2 27.55 11.37 -5.85
N GLN A 3 27.65 12.67 -6.16
CA GLN A 3 27.55 13.72 -5.15
C GLN A 3 26.17 13.75 -4.47
N ALA A 4 25.11 13.48 -5.21
CA ALA A 4 23.75 13.37 -4.64
C ALA A 4 23.65 12.22 -3.64
N MET A 5 24.12 11.03 -3.98
CA MET A 5 24.16 9.88 -3.04
C MET A 5 24.98 10.18 -1.79
N LYS A 6 26.12 10.88 -1.94
CA LYS A 6 26.97 11.29 -0.80
C LYS A 6 26.23 12.29 0.10
N ASN A 7 25.57 13.29 -0.50
CA ASN A 7 24.83 14.31 0.25
C ASN A 7 23.64 13.70 1.01
N GLU A 8 22.95 12.75 0.41
CA GLU A 8 21.88 11.97 1.07
C GLU A 8 22.42 11.04 2.18
N GLY A 9 23.72 10.75 2.15
CA GLY A 9 24.37 9.88 3.14
C GLY A 9 24.09 8.40 2.95
N PHE A 10 23.90 7.94 1.69
CA PHE A 10 23.78 6.52 1.41
C PHE A 10 25.07 5.78 1.76
N PRO A 11 24.99 4.66 2.51
CA PRO A 11 26.12 3.77 2.73
C PRO A 11 26.66 3.21 1.40
N GLU A 12 27.95 2.91 1.34
CA GLU A 12 28.58 2.40 0.12
C GLU A 12 27.89 1.11 -0.40
N SER A 13 27.41 0.27 0.51
CA SER A 13 26.71 -0.99 0.18
C SER A 13 25.40 -0.81 -0.60
N TYR A 14 24.83 0.39 -0.64
CA TYR A 14 23.64 0.72 -1.43
C TYR A 14 23.97 1.23 -2.83
N LYS A 15 25.14 1.87 -2.98
CA LYS A 15 25.44 2.70 -4.16
C LYS A 15 25.54 1.93 -5.47
N GLN A 16 25.99 0.69 -5.44
CA GLN A 16 26.08 -0.13 -6.65
C GLN A 16 24.71 -0.35 -7.29
N SER A 17 23.71 -0.77 -6.50
CA SER A 17 22.34 -0.96 -6.99
C SER A 17 21.69 0.36 -7.43
N LEU A 18 21.93 1.43 -6.67
CA LEU A 18 21.41 2.77 -7.04
C LEU A 18 22.03 3.30 -8.34
N ARG A 19 23.30 3.04 -8.60
CA ARG A 19 23.95 3.37 -9.90
C ARG A 19 23.30 2.63 -11.06
N ALA A 20 23.03 1.33 -10.87
CA ALA A 20 22.35 0.52 -11.90
C ALA A 20 20.94 1.06 -12.20
N LEU A 21 20.18 1.37 -11.16
CA LEU A 21 18.85 1.97 -11.31
C LEU A 21 18.90 3.35 -11.97
N HIS A 22 19.83 4.22 -11.56
CA HIS A 22 19.97 5.54 -12.17
C HIS A 22 20.43 5.49 -13.64
N SER A 23 21.27 4.51 -13.99
CA SER A 23 21.65 4.28 -15.38
C SER A 23 20.46 3.89 -16.26
N ALA A 24 19.56 3.06 -15.73
CA ALA A 24 18.33 2.67 -16.44
C ALA A 24 17.26 3.77 -16.44
N TYR A 25 17.20 4.56 -15.38
CA TYR A 25 16.20 5.59 -15.15
C TYR A 25 16.83 6.92 -14.71
N PRO A 26 17.46 7.69 -15.63
CA PRO A 26 18.29 8.85 -15.30
C PRO A 26 17.56 10.00 -14.60
N TYR A 27 16.23 10.05 -14.71
CA TYR A 27 15.41 11.09 -14.09
C TYR A 27 14.93 10.74 -12.67
N TRP A 28 15.17 9.51 -12.22
CA TRP A 28 14.80 9.13 -10.87
C TRP A 28 15.73 9.78 -9.85
N GLN A 29 15.13 10.22 -8.75
CA GLN A 29 15.85 10.75 -7.59
C GLN A 29 15.70 9.77 -6.42
N PHE A 30 16.80 9.57 -5.71
CA PHE A 30 16.85 8.70 -4.55
C PHE A 30 17.12 9.53 -3.30
N LYS A 31 16.30 9.31 -2.27
CA LYS A 31 16.44 9.95 -0.96
C LYS A 31 16.72 8.90 0.11
N ALA A 32 17.65 9.19 1.01
CA ALA A 32 17.94 8.32 2.13
C ALA A 32 17.01 8.67 3.30
N TYR A 33 16.13 7.75 3.67
CA TYR A 33 15.35 7.86 4.90
C TYR A 33 16.12 7.23 6.06
N LYS A 34 16.57 8.07 7.00
CA LYS A 34 17.32 7.64 8.19
C LYS A 34 16.35 7.37 9.32
N THR A 35 16.12 6.10 9.62
CA THR A 35 15.17 5.68 10.66
C THR A 35 15.65 6.00 12.08
N GLY A 36 16.98 6.14 12.28
CA GLY A 36 17.58 6.26 13.61
C GLY A 36 17.57 4.97 14.42
N LEU A 37 17.10 3.86 13.85
CA LEU A 37 17.05 2.56 14.51
C LEU A 37 18.38 1.81 14.36
N ASP A 38 18.82 1.13 15.43
CA ASP A 38 19.90 0.17 15.34
C ASP A 38 19.42 -1.09 14.63
N TRP A 39 20.17 -1.51 13.62
CA TRP A 39 19.82 -2.66 12.79
C TRP A 39 19.65 -3.97 13.58
N ASN A 40 20.60 -4.25 14.48
CA ASN A 40 20.59 -5.51 15.23
C ASN A 40 19.41 -5.54 16.21
N THR A 41 19.12 -4.42 16.84
CA THR A 41 17.96 -4.26 17.71
C THR A 41 16.67 -4.43 16.93
N ALA A 42 16.51 -3.76 15.78
CA ALA A 42 15.32 -3.87 14.96
C ALA A 42 15.08 -5.33 14.48
N VAL A 43 16.13 -5.98 13.94
CA VAL A 43 16.02 -7.39 13.52
C VAL A 43 15.70 -8.32 14.70
N THR A 44 16.24 -8.05 15.89
CA THR A 44 15.98 -8.87 17.08
C THR A 44 14.52 -8.73 17.54
N GLU A 45 14.01 -7.51 17.58
CA GLU A 45 12.60 -7.26 17.95
C GLU A 45 11.63 -7.88 16.93
N GLU A 46 11.88 -7.68 15.65
CA GLU A 46 11.05 -8.24 14.58
C GLU A 46 11.16 -9.76 14.44
N SER A 47 12.24 -10.37 14.97
CA SER A 47 12.42 -11.83 14.94
C SER A 47 11.81 -12.57 16.14
N LYS A 48 11.19 -11.86 17.08
CA LYS A 48 10.49 -12.51 18.19
C LYS A 48 9.42 -13.46 17.66
N THR A 49 9.30 -14.61 18.28
CA THR A 49 8.39 -15.67 17.83
C THR A 49 6.96 -15.14 17.66
N GLY A 50 6.39 -15.33 16.48
CA GLY A 50 5.02 -14.94 16.15
C GLY A 50 4.85 -13.47 15.69
N VAL A 51 5.89 -12.63 15.74
CA VAL A 51 5.81 -11.24 15.22
C VAL A 51 5.78 -11.24 13.70
N ASN A 52 6.73 -11.93 13.06
CA ASN A 52 6.74 -12.08 11.61
C ASN A 52 6.51 -13.53 11.21
N LEU A 53 5.63 -13.73 10.25
CA LEU A 53 5.20 -15.05 9.81
C LEU A 53 5.61 -15.32 8.36
N ILE A 54 5.80 -16.59 8.05
CA ILE A 54 6.07 -17.08 6.71
C ILE A 54 5.24 -18.34 6.43
N SER A 55 4.93 -18.59 5.16
CA SER A 55 4.20 -19.80 4.79
C SER A 55 5.00 -21.07 5.16
N ASN A 56 4.33 -22.02 5.79
CA ASN A 56 4.93 -23.32 6.15
C ASN A 56 5.43 -24.11 4.93
N ALA A 57 4.95 -23.80 3.73
CA ALA A 57 5.45 -24.37 2.48
C ALA A 57 6.86 -23.90 2.10
N ARG A 58 7.41 -22.87 2.73
CA ARG A 58 8.76 -22.38 2.48
C ARG A 58 9.82 -23.32 3.05
N ALA A 59 11.04 -23.23 2.51
CA ALA A 59 12.18 -24.03 2.96
C ALA A 59 12.42 -23.89 4.47
N LYS A 60 12.96 -24.93 5.10
CA LYS A 60 13.25 -24.99 6.53
C LYS A 60 14.06 -23.79 7.03
N ALA A 61 15.08 -23.38 6.27
CA ALA A 61 15.95 -22.24 6.62
C ALA A 61 15.23 -20.90 6.80
N TRP A 62 14.03 -20.75 6.24
CA TRP A 62 13.23 -19.54 6.35
C TRP A 62 12.26 -19.55 7.53
N LYS A 63 12.16 -20.67 8.22
CA LYS A 63 11.25 -20.89 9.35
C LYS A 63 12.03 -20.92 10.65
N SER A 64 11.48 -20.32 11.71
CA SER A 64 12.09 -20.33 13.03
C SER A 64 12.12 -21.74 13.61
N THR A 65 13.25 -22.13 14.20
CA THR A 65 13.42 -23.37 14.96
C THR A 65 13.53 -23.13 16.46
N GLU A 66 13.18 -21.91 16.91
CA GLU A 66 13.10 -21.59 18.33
C GLU A 66 12.04 -22.46 19.03
N LYS A 67 12.25 -22.71 20.33
CA LYS A 67 11.42 -23.61 21.13
C LYS A 67 9.92 -23.32 21.05
N ASP A 68 9.55 -22.03 20.96
CA ASP A 68 8.14 -21.64 20.90
C ASP A 68 7.53 -21.63 19.49
N ALA A 69 8.35 -21.91 18.47
CA ALA A 69 7.97 -21.93 17.06
C ALA A 69 8.01 -23.33 16.45
N TYR A 70 8.86 -24.22 16.97
CA TYR A 70 9.13 -25.54 16.40
C TYR A 70 9.20 -26.61 17.48
N ASP A 71 8.50 -27.70 17.27
CA ASP A 71 8.60 -28.90 18.11
C ASP A 71 9.59 -29.89 17.50
N ALA A 72 10.77 -29.97 18.12
CA ALA A 72 11.84 -30.87 17.67
C ALA A 72 11.48 -32.36 17.81
N SER A 73 10.58 -32.73 18.74
CA SER A 73 10.17 -34.11 18.95
C SER A 73 9.26 -34.63 17.85
N THR A 74 8.42 -33.75 17.30
CA THR A 74 7.46 -34.09 16.22
C THR A 74 7.91 -33.60 14.84
N GLY A 75 8.94 -32.76 14.77
CA GLY A 75 9.40 -32.16 13.53
C GLY A 75 8.44 -31.13 12.93
N LYS A 76 7.50 -30.59 13.72
CA LYS A 76 6.43 -29.73 13.26
C LYS A 76 6.61 -28.28 13.72
N TRP A 77 6.21 -27.34 12.86
CA TRP A 77 6.11 -25.92 13.20
C TRP A 77 4.75 -25.60 13.80
N LYS A 78 4.75 -24.77 14.83
CA LYS A 78 3.53 -24.19 15.40
C LYS A 78 2.96 -23.19 14.40
N VAL A 79 1.66 -23.30 14.14
CA VAL A 79 0.91 -22.36 13.31
C VAL A 79 0.46 -21.18 14.18
N PHE A 80 0.67 -19.95 13.69
CA PHE A 80 0.33 -18.70 14.37
C PHE A 80 -0.86 -17.99 13.75
N ASP A 81 -1.07 -18.18 12.41
CA ASP A 81 -2.20 -17.60 11.71
C ASP A 81 -2.71 -18.53 10.62
N GLY A 82 -4.03 -18.51 10.40
CA GLY A 82 -4.71 -19.43 9.48
C GLY A 82 -4.35 -20.88 9.72
N SER A 83 -4.07 -21.64 8.67
CA SER A 83 -3.66 -23.05 8.73
C SER A 83 -2.21 -23.30 8.34
N THR A 84 -1.50 -22.26 7.84
CA THR A 84 -0.21 -22.45 7.15
C THR A 84 0.86 -21.42 7.50
N TRP A 85 0.57 -20.43 8.34
CA TRP A 85 1.54 -19.39 8.68
C TRP A 85 2.27 -19.72 9.97
N VAL A 86 3.60 -19.80 9.87
CA VAL A 86 4.53 -20.17 10.95
C VAL A 86 5.53 -19.05 11.19
N ALA A 87 6.19 -19.02 12.35
CA ALA A 87 7.17 -17.99 12.68
C ALA A 87 8.35 -18.01 11.67
N ALA A 88 8.70 -16.84 11.15
CA ALA A 88 9.86 -16.66 10.29
C ALA A 88 11.16 -16.79 11.07
N SER A 89 12.23 -17.31 10.44
CA SER A 89 13.56 -17.33 11.04
C SER A 89 14.16 -15.91 11.11
N LYS A 90 15.08 -15.67 12.04
CA LYS A 90 15.80 -14.41 12.14
C LYS A 90 16.51 -14.06 10.81
N ALA A 91 17.03 -15.04 10.10
CA ALA A 91 17.66 -14.85 8.80
C ALA A 91 16.65 -14.39 7.73
N ALA A 92 15.45 -14.96 7.73
CA ALA A 92 14.38 -14.54 6.84
C ALA A 92 13.94 -13.11 7.14
N VAL A 93 13.72 -12.77 8.42
CA VAL A 93 13.36 -11.42 8.85
C VAL A 93 14.43 -10.43 8.41
N ALA A 94 15.71 -10.67 8.70
CA ALA A 94 16.80 -9.81 8.29
C ALA A 94 16.87 -9.63 6.76
N TYR A 95 16.64 -10.70 5.99
CA TYR A 95 16.60 -10.61 4.53
C TYR A 95 15.48 -9.69 4.03
N PHE A 96 14.26 -9.87 4.54
CA PHE A 96 13.11 -9.09 4.10
C PHE A 96 13.12 -7.63 4.63
N MET A 97 13.81 -7.36 5.72
CA MET A 97 14.01 -6.00 6.25
C MET A 97 15.15 -5.24 5.53
N ASP A 98 16.09 -5.92 4.87
CA ASP A 98 17.21 -5.26 4.21
C ASP A 98 16.80 -4.62 2.88
N PRO A 99 16.77 -3.28 2.78
CA PRO A 99 16.34 -2.60 1.56
C PRO A 99 17.20 -2.94 0.34
N ARG A 100 18.46 -3.34 0.53
CA ARG A 100 19.39 -3.65 -0.56
C ARG A 100 18.92 -4.84 -1.42
N ASN A 101 18.14 -5.75 -0.84
CA ASN A 101 17.56 -6.90 -1.55
C ASN A 101 16.46 -6.47 -2.55
N TYR A 102 16.01 -5.23 -2.49
CA TYR A 102 14.89 -4.71 -3.27
C TYR A 102 15.25 -3.50 -4.16
N LEU A 103 16.53 -3.10 -4.19
CA LEU A 103 17.01 -2.03 -5.05
C LEU A 103 17.21 -2.52 -6.48
N ASN A 104 16.11 -2.90 -7.13
CA ASN A 104 16.04 -3.35 -8.52
C ASN A 104 14.77 -2.79 -9.19
N ASP A 105 14.67 -2.90 -10.51
CA ASP A 105 13.61 -2.33 -11.33
C ASP A 105 12.18 -2.83 -11.03
N ARG A 106 12.04 -3.97 -10.36
CA ARG A 106 10.74 -4.54 -9.97
C ARG A 106 10.32 -4.13 -8.57
N SER A 107 11.26 -4.11 -7.65
CA SER A 107 10.96 -4.00 -6.22
C SER A 107 11.15 -2.59 -5.66
N ILE A 108 11.88 -1.72 -6.37
CA ILE A 108 12.18 -0.35 -5.92
C ILE A 108 10.94 0.47 -5.60
N TYR A 109 9.82 0.17 -6.25
CA TYR A 109 8.55 0.88 -6.04
C TYR A 109 7.96 0.72 -4.63
N MET A 110 8.41 -0.30 -3.86
CA MET A 110 8.02 -0.41 -2.45
C MET A 110 8.61 0.72 -1.58
N PHE A 111 9.62 1.44 -2.09
CA PHE A 111 10.22 2.61 -1.46
C PHE A 111 9.78 3.92 -2.10
N GLU A 112 8.70 3.92 -2.89
CA GLU A 112 8.15 5.14 -3.46
C GLU A 112 7.84 6.15 -2.35
N LEU A 113 8.22 7.40 -2.55
CA LEU A 113 7.89 8.47 -1.62
C LEU A 113 6.37 8.70 -1.61
N LEU A 114 5.72 8.44 -0.48
CA LEU A 114 4.27 8.56 -0.33
C LEU A 114 3.77 9.99 -0.16
N GLU A 115 4.66 10.98 -0.08
CA GLU A 115 4.31 12.38 -0.04
C GLU A 115 3.94 12.93 -1.43
N TYR A 116 3.04 13.92 -1.45
CA TYR A 116 2.72 14.65 -2.66
C TYR A 116 3.88 15.50 -3.14
N GLN A 117 4.35 15.24 -4.36
CA GLN A 117 5.46 15.94 -5.02
C GLN A 117 5.01 16.42 -6.41
N SER A 118 4.44 17.61 -6.48
CA SER A 118 3.82 18.16 -7.71
C SER A 118 4.75 18.22 -8.92
N GLN A 119 6.07 18.32 -8.70
CA GLN A 119 7.08 18.37 -9.76
C GLN A 119 7.32 17.00 -10.42
N TYR A 120 6.96 15.90 -9.76
CA TYR A 120 7.21 14.54 -10.27
C TYR A 120 5.93 13.76 -10.54
N GLN A 121 4.84 14.09 -9.85
CA GLN A 121 3.59 13.35 -9.89
C GLN A 121 2.58 14.07 -10.78
N THR A 122 2.34 13.52 -11.96
CA THR A 122 1.56 14.18 -13.02
C THR A 122 0.21 13.50 -13.25
N LYS A 123 -0.74 14.23 -13.85
CA LYS A 123 -2.00 13.66 -14.34
C LYS A 123 -1.78 12.50 -15.31
N SER A 124 -0.78 12.60 -16.19
CA SER A 124 -0.44 11.54 -17.14
C SER A 124 -0.02 10.26 -16.41
N GLY A 125 0.81 10.38 -15.38
CA GLY A 125 1.23 9.24 -14.57
C GLY A 125 0.05 8.57 -13.84
N VAL A 126 -0.82 9.36 -13.21
CA VAL A 126 -2.06 8.83 -12.60
C VAL A 126 -2.92 8.11 -13.63
N ASN A 127 -3.10 8.71 -14.81
CA ASN A 127 -3.92 8.11 -15.87
C ASN A 127 -3.30 6.80 -16.40
N THR A 128 -1.96 6.71 -16.44
CA THR A 128 -1.26 5.46 -16.76
C THR A 128 -1.54 4.37 -15.72
N ILE A 129 -1.52 4.71 -14.42
CA ILE A 129 -1.87 3.76 -13.34
C ILE A 129 -3.31 3.27 -13.49
N LEU A 130 -4.23 4.17 -13.85
CA LEU A 130 -5.64 3.84 -14.06
C LEU A 130 -5.92 3.10 -15.38
N SER A 131 -4.94 2.90 -16.26
CA SER A 131 -5.12 2.15 -17.51
C SER A 131 -5.68 0.74 -17.24
N ASN A 132 -6.52 0.26 -18.15
CA ASN A 132 -7.24 -1.01 -18.00
C ASN A 132 -8.12 -1.07 -16.72
N THR A 133 -8.73 0.05 -16.35
CA THR A 133 -9.72 0.12 -15.26
C THR A 133 -10.93 0.93 -15.71
N PRO A 134 -12.08 0.78 -15.04
CA PRO A 134 -13.26 1.61 -15.30
C PRO A 134 -13.05 3.12 -15.04
N PHE A 135 -11.97 3.49 -14.37
CA PHE A 135 -11.63 4.89 -14.04
C PHE A 135 -10.84 5.60 -15.15
N TYR A 136 -10.27 4.83 -16.09
CA TYR A 136 -9.41 5.37 -17.15
C TYR A 136 -10.16 6.33 -18.09
N ASN A 137 -9.73 7.58 -18.17
CA ASN A 137 -10.36 8.63 -18.96
C ASN A 137 -11.87 8.80 -18.70
N LYS A 138 -12.37 8.45 -17.51
CA LYS A 138 -13.77 8.55 -17.14
C LYS A 138 -14.05 9.74 -16.25
N LYS A 139 -15.24 10.29 -16.41
CA LYS A 139 -15.82 11.30 -15.54
C LYS A 139 -16.80 10.63 -14.59
N PHE A 140 -17.00 11.25 -13.44
CA PHE A 140 -18.10 10.99 -12.52
C PHE A 140 -18.79 12.30 -12.16
N SER A 141 -20.04 12.21 -11.75
CA SER A 141 -20.81 13.34 -11.23
C SER A 141 -21.00 13.21 -9.73
N TYR A 142 -20.95 14.30 -9.01
CA TYR A 142 -21.12 14.36 -7.58
C TYR A 142 -21.82 15.65 -7.18
N THR A 143 -22.35 15.70 -5.96
CA THR A 143 -22.88 16.92 -5.38
C THR A 143 -21.82 17.52 -4.45
N ASP A 144 -21.37 18.72 -4.74
CA ASP A 144 -20.41 19.43 -3.91
C ASP A 144 -21.04 19.73 -2.53
N VAL A 145 -20.47 19.17 -1.49
CA VAL A 145 -21.03 19.26 -0.12
C VAL A 145 -21.04 20.67 0.45
N ASN A 146 -20.19 21.56 -0.05
CA ASN A 146 -20.09 22.94 0.44
C ASN A 146 -21.08 23.87 -0.27
N THR A 147 -21.41 23.60 -1.53
CA THR A 147 -22.24 24.47 -2.36
C THR A 147 -23.60 23.86 -2.72
N GLY A 148 -23.79 22.55 -2.54
CA GLY A 148 -24.96 21.81 -2.99
C GLY A 148 -25.06 21.68 -4.52
N ALA A 149 -24.08 22.16 -5.27
CA ALA A 149 -24.11 22.15 -6.72
C ALA A 149 -23.70 20.80 -7.30
N ALA A 150 -24.39 20.35 -8.35
CA ALA A 150 -23.95 19.20 -9.14
C ALA A 150 -22.69 19.55 -9.92
N LYS A 151 -21.66 18.74 -9.78
CA LYS A 151 -20.38 18.88 -10.47
C LYS A 151 -20.00 17.61 -11.21
N THR A 152 -19.14 17.74 -12.19
CA THR A 152 -18.58 16.61 -12.97
C THR A 152 -17.09 16.79 -13.10
N MET A 153 -16.32 15.74 -12.77
CA MET A 153 -14.87 15.77 -12.95
C MET A 153 -14.32 14.42 -13.44
N TYR A 154 -13.09 14.43 -13.96
CA TYR A 154 -12.38 13.21 -14.29
C TYR A 154 -11.80 12.57 -13.02
N TYR A 155 -11.81 11.24 -12.92
CA TYR A 155 -11.14 10.54 -11.83
C TYR A 155 -9.67 10.94 -11.66
N VAL A 156 -8.93 11.09 -12.77
CA VAL A 156 -7.54 11.56 -12.71
C VAL A 156 -7.42 12.94 -12.04
N THR A 157 -8.39 13.81 -12.23
CA THR A 157 -8.41 15.13 -11.58
C THR A 157 -8.69 14.98 -10.09
N ALA A 158 -9.66 14.15 -9.71
CA ALA A 158 -9.99 13.87 -8.31
C ALA A 158 -8.76 13.34 -7.55
N PHE A 159 -8.01 12.38 -8.10
CA PHE A 159 -6.78 11.89 -7.48
C PHE A 159 -5.72 12.98 -7.27
N MET A 160 -5.55 13.89 -8.25
CA MET A 160 -4.59 14.99 -8.12
C MET A 160 -5.02 16.01 -7.06
N GLU A 161 -6.31 16.30 -6.96
CA GLU A 161 -6.84 17.22 -5.94
C GLU A 161 -6.80 16.60 -4.55
N ALA A 162 -7.22 15.34 -4.42
CA ALA A 162 -7.13 14.59 -3.18
C ALA A 162 -5.67 14.52 -2.68
N ALA A 163 -4.70 14.29 -3.57
CA ALA A 163 -3.29 14.29 -3.24
C ALA A 163 -2.80 15.64 -2.73
N LYS A 164 -3.23 16.74 -3.37
CA LYS A 164 -2.89 18.11 -2.97
C LYS A 164 -3.42 18.44 -1.56
N ILE A 165 -4.63 17.99 -1.26
CA ILE A 165 -5.29 18.21 0.04
C ILE A 165 -4.67 17.31 1.13
N SER A 166 -4.55 16.01 0.87
CA SER A 166 -4.07 15.03 1.83
C SER A 166 -2.56 15.03 2.00
N LYS A 167 -1.80 15.68 1.10
CA LYS A 167 -0.34 15.60 0.99
C LYS A 167 0.19 14.21 0.68
N ALA A 168 -0.65 13.29 0.23
CA ALA A 168 -0.26 11.95 -0.18
C ALA A 168 -0.03 11.86 -1.69
N SER A 169 0.87 10.97 -2.11
CA SER A 169 1.17 10.73 -3.54
C SER A 169 -0.11 10.34 -4.31
N PRO A 170 -0.47 11.02 -5.41
CA PRO A 170 -1.60 10.63 -6.24
C PRO A 170 -1.38 9.27 -6.91
N TYR A 171 -0.12 8.86 -7.10
CA TYR A 171 0.22 7.53 -7.62
C TYR A 171 -0.12 6.45 -6.59
N HIS A 172 0.21 6.69 -5.32
CA HIS A 172 -0.19 5.80 -4.24
C HIS A 172 -1.71 5.72 -4.11
N LEU A 173 -2.40 6.86 -4.07
CA LEU A 173 -3.86 6.89 -3.98
C LEU A 173 -4.53 6.12 -5.13
N ALA A 174 -4.11 6.36 -6.37
CA ALA A 174 -4.68 5.70 -7.54
C ALA A 174 -4.36 4.19 -7.59
N SER A 175 -3.13 3.78 -7.25
CA SER A 175 -2.75 2.37 -7.22
C SER A 175 -3.48 1.59 -6.14
N ARG A 176 -3.70 2.19 -4.97
CA ARG A 176 -4.51 1.58 -3.90
C ARG A 176 -5.96 1.41 -4.31
N VAL A 177 -6.60 2.43 -4.87
CA VAL A 177 -7.97 2.31 -5.40
C VAL A 177 -8.06 1.23 -6.47
N LYS A 178 -7.10 1.19 -7.42
CA LYS A 178 -7.03 0.13 -8.42
C LYS A 178 -6.95 -1.26 -7.79
N GLN A 179 -6.13 -1.44 -6.79
CA GLN A 179 -5.96 -2.72 -6.08
C GLN A 179 -7.20 -3.12 -5.28
N GLU A 180 -7.82 -2.18 -4.59
CA GLU A 180 -8.89 -2.46 -3.63
C GLU A 180 -10.26 -2.69 -4.29
N VAL A 181 -10.56 -1.95 -5.37
CA VAL A 181 -11.94 -1.92 -5.88
C VAL A 181 -12.10 -2.25 -7.36
N VAL A 182 -11.03 -2.38 -8.14
CA VAL A 182 -11.13 -2.80 -9.54
C VAL A 182 -11.18 -4.32 -9.61
N THR A 183 -12.25 -4.85 -10.19
CA THR A 183 -12.45 -6.30 -10.33
C THR A 183 -12.15 -6.81 -11.75
N SER A 184 -12.21 -5.92 -12.73
CA SER A 184 -11.80 -6.17 -14.12
C SER A 184 -11.51 -4.85 -14.86
N ALA A 185 -11.12 -4.92 -16.12
CA ALA A 185 -10.93 -3.74 -16.95
C ALA A 185 -12.19 -2.86 -17.10
N THR A 186 -13.36 -3.43 -16.88
CA THR A 186 -14.67 -2.77 -17.10
C THR A 186 -15.56 -2.70 -15.86
N THR A 187 -15.15 -3.33 -14.75
CA THR A 187 -15.98 -3.45 -13.55
C THR A 187 -15.23 -3.05 -12.28
N THR A 188 -15.98 -2.51 -11.32
CA THR A 188 -15.52 -2.22 -9.96
C THR A 188 -16.32 -3.00 -8.95
N SER A 189 -15.82 -3.06 -7.71
CA SER A 189 -16.63 -3.41 -6.54
C SER A 189 -17.83 -2.47 -6.41
N THR A 190 -18.95 -3.00 -5.97
CA THR A 190 -20.14 -2.20 -5.67
C THR A 190 -19.93 -1.20 -4.52
N ALA A 191 -18.86 -1.34 -3.76
CA ALA A 191 -18.46 -0.40 -2.69
C ALA A 191 -18.26 1.04 -3.19
N VAL A 192 -18.02 1.24 -4.51
CA VAL A 192 -17.73 2.57 -5.10
C VAL A 192 -18.83 3.06 -6.05
N THR A 193 -19.96 2.39 -6.10
CA THR A 193 -21.05 2.77 -7.03
C THR A 193 -22.07 3.73 -6.43
N GLY A 194 -22.17 3.77 -5.10
CA GLY A 194 -23.23 4.52 -4.39
C GLY A 194 -24.64 3.96 -4.60
N THR A 195 -24.78 2.79 -5.23
CA THR A 195 -26.08 2.20 -5.63
C THR A 195 -26.50 0.98 -4.82
N VAL A 196 -25.74 0.60 -3.80
CA VAL A 196 -26.09 -0.53 -2.93
C VAL A 196 -27.32 -0.17 -2.12
N SER A 197 -28.42 -0.93 -2.25
CA SER A 197 -29.74 -0.62 -1.71
C SER A 197 -29.75 -0.38 -0.18
N SER A 198 -28.92 -1.09 0.58
CA SER A 198 -28.79 -0.91 2.03
C SER A 198 -27.99 0.33 2.42
N TYR A 199 -27.22 0.92 1.50
CA TYR A 199 -26.33 2.07 1.72
C TYR A 199 -26.31 2.99 0.49
N PRO A 200 -27.45 3.51 0.05
CA PRO A 200 -27.52 4.38 -1.14
C PRO A 200 -26.70 5.66 -0.91
N GLY A 201 -25.93 6.06 -1.90
CA GLY A 201 -25.09 7.26 -1.83
C GLY A 201 -23.87 7.14 -0.90
N ILE A 202 -23.52 5.93 -0.45
CA ILE A 202 -22.30 5.70 0.34
C ILE A 202 -21.23 5.09 -0.55
N TYR A 203 -19.98 5.56 -0.40
CA TYR A 203 -18.83 5.16 -1.19
C TYR A 203 -17.68 4.70 -0.28
N ASN A 204 -16.91 3.70 -0.72
CA ASN A 204 -15.74 3.23 0.00
C ASN A 204 -14.66 2.76 -0.99
N PHE A 205 -13.84 3.70 -1.45
CA PHE A 205 -12.80 3.44 -2.45
C PHE A 205 -11.59 2.64 -1.94
N TYR A 206 -11.44 2.51 -0.63
CA TYR A 206 -10.28 1.85 -0.02
C TYR A 206 -10.65 0.60 0.78
N ASN A 207 -11.90 0.12 0.67
CA ASN A 207 -12.42 -1.05 1.40
C ASN A 207 -12.19 -1.00 2.92
N ILE A 208 -12.09 0.18 3.52
CA ILE A 208 -11.86 0.33 4.96
C ILE A 208 -13.06 -0.25 5.71
N GLY A 209 -12.79 -1.09 6.71
CA GLY A 209 -13.83 -1.80 7.46
C GLY A 209 -14.50 -2.97 6.71
N ALA A 210 -14.04 -3.31 5.51
CA ALA A 210 -14.47 -4.51 4.78
C ALA A 210 -13.82 -5.77 5.39
N THR A 211 -14.22 -6.10 6.61
CA THR A 211 -13.66 -7.24 7.35
C THR A 211 -14.04 -8.57 6.72
N SER A 212 -13.19 -9.59 6.96
CA SER A 212 -13.42 -10.94 6.47
C SER A 212 -14.77 -11.49 6.98
N SER A 213 -15.70 -11.71 6.05
CA SER A 213 -17.02 -12.26 6.31
C SER A 213 -17.66 -12.70 5.00
N SER A 214 -18.88 -13.24 5.05
CA SER A 214 -19.69 -13.50 3.84
C SER A 214 -20.13 -12.21 3.11
N THR A 215 -20.03 -11.04 3.75
CA THR A 215 -20.53 -9.76 3.24
C THR A 215 -19.52 -8.61 3.42
N PRO A 216 -18.27 -8.73 2.94
CA PRO A 216 -17.24 -7.73 3.21
C PRO A 216 -17.58 -6.34 2.65
N VAL A 217 -18.21 -6.24 1.48
CA VAL A 217 -18.65 -4.97 0.90
C VAL A 217 -19.66 -4.27 1.80
N LEU A 218 -20.66 -5.00 2.31
CA LEU A 218 -21.67 -4.42 3.21
C LEU A 218 -21.06 -3.96 4.54
N ASN A 219 -20.09 -4.69 5.08
CA ASN A 219 -19.35 -4.28 6.26
C ASN A 219 -18.58 -2.98 6.02
N GLY A 220 -17.89 -2.86 4.90
CA GLY A 220 -17.18 -1.64 4.50
C GLY A 220 -18.12 -0.46 4.30
N LEU A 221 -19.28 -0.65 3.67
CA LEU A 221 -20.28 0.41 3.49
C LEU A 221 -20.96 0.79 4.81
N LYS A 222 -21.25 -0.17 5.68
CA LYS A 222 -21.72 0.11 7.05
C LYS A 222 -20.72 0.97 7.80
N TRP A 223 -19.45 0.63 7.74
CA TRP A 223 -18.38 1.41 8.37
C TRP A 223 -18.32 2.83 7.76
N ALA A 224 -18.37 2.97 6.43
CA ALA A 224 -18.35 4.24 5.72
C ALA A 224 -19.59 5.12 5.99
N SER A 225 -20.73 4.53 6.35
CA SER A 225 -21.97 5.22 6.69
C SER A 225 -22.06 5.71 8.15
N ASP A 226 -21.14 5.25 9.01
CA ASP A 226 -21.17 5.60 10.43
C ASP A 226 -20.91 7.09 10.63
N LYS A 227 -21.83 7.78 11.30
CA LYS A 227 -21.78 9.21 11.61
C LYS A 227 -20.86 9.57 12.78
N LYS A 228 -20.27 8.59 13.44
CA LYS A 228 -19.38 8.85 14.58
C LYS A 228 -18.16 9.63 14.11
N ALA A 229 -17.91 10.75 14.78
CA ALA A 229 -16.69 11.50 14.62
C ALA A 229 -15.47 10.62 14.96
N GLY A 230 -14.45 10.70 14.14
CA GLY A 230 -13.19 10.02 14.28
C GLY A 230 -12.17 10.68 13.35
N THR A 231 -11.02 10.07 13.14
CA THR A 231 -10.02 10.54 12.18
C THR A 231 -10.47 10.53 10.72
N TYR A 232 -11.61 9.88 10.44
CA TYR A 232 -12.12 9.66 9.07
C TYR A 232 -13.50 10.30 8.91
N LEU A 233 -13.63 11.52 8.60
CA LEU A 233 -14.86 12.31 8.40
C LEU A 233 -15.99 11.53 7.70
N ARG A 234 -16.69 10.68 8.42
CA ARG A 234 -17.83 9.89 7.92
C ARG A 234 -19.17 10.59 8.19
N PRO A 235 -20.24 10.33 7.47
CA PRO A 235 -20.38 9.34 6.39
C PRO A 235 -19.71 9.77 5.08
N TRP A 236 -19.22 8.80 4.30
CA TRP A 236 -18.64 9.04 2.99
C TRP A 236 -19.73 9.05 1.92
N THR A 237 -20.32 10.18 1.72
CA THR A 237 -21.45 10.41 0.78
C THR A 237 -21.02 11.00 -0.56
N ASP A 238 -19.73 11.21 -0.75
CA ASP A 238 -19.17 11.80 -1.96
C ASP A 238 -18.16 10.83 -2.60
N PRO A 239 -18.22 10.61 -3.93
CA PRO A 239 -17.21 9.84 -4.64
C PRO A 239 -15.89 10.61 -4.86
N TYR A 240 -15.77 11.80 -4.31
CA TYR A 240 -14.60 12.69 -4.40
C TYR A 240 -13.87 12.87 -3.06
#